data_6fe5cfbfd49b9f1aad945faa9e70eae8
#
_entry.id   6fe5cfbfd49b9f1aad945faa9e70eae8
#
_cell.length_a   1.000
_cell.length_b   1.000
_cell.length_c   1.000
_cell.angle_alpha   90.00
_cell.angle_beta   90.00
_cell.angle_gamma   90.00
#
_symmetry.space_group_name_H-M   'P 1'
#
loop_
_entity.id
_entity.type
_entity.pdbx_description
1 polymer ?
#
loop_
_entity_poly.entity_id
_entity_poly.type
_entity_poly.pdbx_seq_one_letter_code
_entity_poly.pdbx_strand_id
1 'polypeptide(L)'
;MIDPSVLVDNLVAMLRDIQDLVLEMDGDPERIFAYHDQYPKRSSLAHAIHQMPAPSVMAVWQGTVPGAFGGFDVWKHQVTLYLRTRETFDGDPPTAYYRLFRLITKGEPASAGIAMLNATVHPSCYPMDLPGIQRQTDAEGLDYFEVPITFTEIGDD
;
A
#
# COMPACT_ATOMS: atom_id res chain seq x y z
N MET A 1 19.06 -7.42 -7.48
CA MET A 1 17.98 -6.51 -6.99
C MET A 1 16.73 -6.76 -7.82
N ILE A 2 15.62 -6.99 -7.15
CA ILE A 2 14.32 -7.19 -7.81
C ILE A 2 13.84 -5.86 -8.38
N ASP A 3 13.25 -5.91 -9.58
CA ASP A 3 12.58 -4.73 -10.14
C ASP A 3 11.44 -4.28 -9.21
N PRO A 4 11.47 -3.04 -8.70
CA PRO A 4 10.44 -2.55 -7.79
C PRO A 4 9.01 -2.65 -8.33
N SER A 5 8.82 -2.55 -9.65
CA SER A 5 7.49 -2.70 -10.25
C SER A 5 6.90 -4.08 -10.01
N VAL A 6 7.73 -5.13 -10.00
CA VAL A 6 7.29 -6.50 -9.68
C VAL A 6 6.80 -6.59 -8.25
N LEU A 7 7.50 -5.95 -7.31
CA LEU A 7 7.10 -5.92 -5.91
C LEU A 7 5.76 -5.21 -5.71
N VAL A 8 5.58 -4.07 -6.38
CA VAL A 8 4.32 -3.31 -6.32
C VAL A 8 3.18 -4.10 -6.96
N ASP A 9 3.40 -4.72 -8.10
CA ASP A 9 2.37 -5.54 -8.77
C ASP A 9 1.97 -6.75 -7.91
N ASN A 10 2.93 -7.40 -7.28
CA ASN A 10 2.65 -8.50 -6.35
C ASN A 10 1.86 -8.02 -5.13
N LEU A 11 2.21 -6.86 -4.58
CA LEU A 11 1.48 -6.26 -3.46
C LEU A 11 0.03 -5.97 -3.85
N VAL A 12 -0.20 -5.36 -5.02
CA VAL A 12 -1.55 -5.08 -5.53
C VAL A 12 -2.33 -6.38 -5.70
N ALA A 13 -1.73 -7.43 -6.26
CA ALA A 13 -2.38 -8.72 -6.40
C ALA A 13 -2.78 -9.32 -5.04
N MET A 14 -1.90 -9.23 -4.05
CA MET A 14 -2.20 -9.69 -2.69
C MET A 14 -3.36 -8.92 -2.05
N LEU A 15 -3.39 -7.59 -2.22
CA LEU A 15 -4.47 -6.76 -1.71
C LEU A 15 -5.80 -7.09 -2.38
N ARG A 16 -5.81 -7.36 -3.68
CA ARG A 16 -7.01 -7.75 -4.43
C ARG A 16 -7.56 -9.11 -4.01
N ASP A 17 -6.75 -9.96 -3.40
CA ASP A 17 -7.18 -11.24 -2.86
C ASP A 17 -7.86 -11.13 -1.48
N ILE A 18 -7.79 -9.99 -0.84
CA ILE A 18 -8.50 -9.73 0.41
C ILE A 18 -9.95 -9.34 0.06
N GLN A 19 -10.87 -10.32 0.15
CA GLN A 19 -12.26 -10.11 -0.26
C GLN A 19 -12.94 -8.95 0.45
N ASP A 20 -12.75 -8.83 1.76
CA ASP A 20 -13.37 -7.76 2.54
C ASP A 20 -12.81 -6.38 2.17
N LEU A 21 -11.54 -6.30 1.76
CA LEU A 21 -10.97 -5.06 1.24
C LEU A 21 -11.62 -4.68 -0.10
N VAL A 22 -11.80 -5.65 -0.99
CA VAL A 22 -12.47 -5.42 -2.29
C VAL A 22 -13.92 -4.96 -2.08
N LEU A 23 -14.62 -5.52 -1.10
CA LEU A 23 -15.98 -5.06 -0.74
C LEU A 23 -15.99 -3.59 -0.30
N GLU A 24 -15.00 -3.15 0.48
CA GLU A 24 -14.85 -1.73 0.86
C GLU A 24 -14.54 -0.83 -0.35
N MET A 25 -14.06 -1.41 -1.44
CA MET A 25 -13.79 -0.74 -2.73
C MET A 25 -14.99 -0.82 -3.69
N ASP A 26 -16.20 -0.79 -3.18
CA ASP A 26 -17.45 -0.95 -3.95
C ASP A 26 -17.52 -2.29 -4.71
N GLY A 27 -16.82 -3.31 -4.24
CA GLY A 27 -16.74 -4.61 -4.90
C GLY A 27 -15.89 -4.63 -6.17
N ASP A 28 -15.15 -3.58 -6.44
CA ASP A 28 -14.34 -3.41 -7.65
C ASP A 28 -12.85 -3.55 -7.35
N PRO A 29 -12.19 -4.67 -7.73
CA PRO A 29 -10.76 -4.85 -7.49
C PRO A 29 -9.89 -3.85 -8.25
N GLU A 30 -10.38 -3.24 -9.34
CA GLU A 30 -9.64 -2.22 -10.08
C GLU A 30 -9.43 -0.91 -9.29
N ARG A 31 -10.14 -0.74 -8.19
CA ARG A 31 -9.93 0.37 -7.26
C ARG A 31 -8.72 0.17 -6.34
N ILE A 32 -8.06 -0.99 -6.44
CA ILE A 32 -6.76 -1.28 -5.84
C ILE A 32 -5.78 -1.37 -7.00
N PHE A 33 -4.86 -0.42 -7.12
CA PHE A 33 -4.03 -0.31 -8.31
C PHE A 33 -2.63 0.22 -8.01
N ALA A 34 -1.73 0.00 -8.94
CA ALA A 34 -0.38 0.56 -8.90
C ALA A 34 -0.34 1.90 -9.64
N TYR A 35 0.36 2.88 -9.05
CA TYR A 35 0.55 4.19 -9.67
C TYR A 35 1.11 4.09 -11.09
N HIS A 36 2.11 3.24 -11.32
CA HIS A 36 2.78 3.10 -12.60
C HIS A 36 1.88 2.51 -13.70
N ASP A 37 0.78 1.82 -13.33
CA ASP A 37 -0.17 1.25 -14.29
C ASP A 37 -1.27 2.21 -14.73
N GLN A 38 -1.62 3.19 -13.89
CA GLN A 38 -2.79 4.05 -14.09
C GLN A 38 -2.44 5.45 -14.57
N TYR A 39 -1.24 5.94 -14.31
CA TYR A 39 -0.87 7.32 -14.58
C TYR A 39 0.28 7.41 -15.59
N PRO A 40 0.21 8.38 -16.51
CA PRO A 40 1.29 8.60 -17.47
C PRO A 40 2.60 8.95 -16.76
N LYS A 41 3.73 8.59 -17.35
CA LYS A 41 5.07 8.83 -16.78
C LYS A 41 5.37 10.28 -16.39
N ARG A 42 4.62 11.26 -16.91
CA ARG A 42 4.80 12.69 -16.64
C ARG A 42 3.82 13.24 -15.62
N SER A 43 2.90 12.42 -15.10
CA SER A 43 1.99 12.86 -14.04
C SER A 43 2.73 12.97 -12.73
N SER A 44 2.50 14.04 -11.97
CA SER A 44 3.03 14.14 -10.62
C SER A 44 2.26 13.23 -9.67
N LEU A 45 2.96 12.75 -8.63
CA LEU A 45 2.31 11.95 -7.59
C LEU A 45 1.21 12.76 -6.87
N ALA A 46 1.43 14.04 -6.62
CA ALA A 46 0.42 14.91 -6.00
C ALA A 46 -0.86 14.98 -6.84
N HIS A 47 -0.72 15.07 -8.16
CA HIS A 47 -1.86 15.05 -9.08
C HIS A 47 -2.59 13.70 -9.05
N ALA A 48 -1.84 12.60 -9.05
CA ALA A 48 -2.42 11.26 -8.98
C ALA A 48 -3.20 11.04 -7.67
N ILE A 49 -2.67 11.47 -6.54
CA ILE A 49 -3.35 11.39 -5.23
C ILE A 49 -4.66 12.19 -5.28
N HIS A 50 -4.61 13.40 -5.82
CA HIS A 50 -5.81 14.25 -5.96
C HIS A 50 -6.87 13.60 -6.85
N GLN A 51 -6.46 12.88 -7.89
CA GLN A 51 -7.34 12.23 -8.87
C GLN A 51 -7.86 10.85 -8.43
N MET A 52 -7.37 10.32 -7.30
CA MET A 52 -7.82 9.00 -6.82
C MET A 52 -9.33 8.99 -6.63
N PRO A 53 -10.04 8.00 -7.21
CA PRO A 53 -11.47 7.85 -6.91
C PRO A 53 -11.67 7.49 -5.43
N ALA A 54 -12.81 7.84 -4.87
CA ALA A 54 -13.19 7.41 -3.52
C ALA A 54 -14.25 6.31 -3.61
N PRO A 55 -14.09 5.13 -3.02
CA PRO A 55 -12.89 4.65 -2.32
C PRO A 55 -11.83 4.07 -3.27
N SER A 56 -10.57 4.13 -2.90
CA SER A 56 -9.48 3.47 -3.64
C SER A 56 -8.22 3.29 -2.80
N VAL A 57 -7.36 2.40 -3.27
CA VAL A 57 -6.02 2.15 -2.71
C VAL A 57 -5.02 2.20 -3.86
N MET A 58 -4.01 3.04 -3.73
CA MET A 58 -2.96 3.19 -4.73
C MET A 58 -1.61 2.85 -4.13
N ALA A 59 -0.87 1.93 -4.76
CA ALA A 59 0.47 1.55 -4.34
C ALA A 59 1.52 2.28 -5.18
N VAL A 60 2.49 2.90 -4.50
CA VAL A 60 3.54 3.71 -5.14
C VAL A 60 4.91 3.30 -4.61
N TRP A 61 5.81 2.92 -5.50
CA TRP A 61 7.21 2.77 -5.14
C TRP A 61 7.83 4.15 -4.90
N GLN A 62 8.48 4.32 -3.74
CA GLN A 62 9.09 5.58 -3.32
C GLN A 62 10.61 5.59 -3.45
N GLY A 63 11.22 4.43 -3.52
CA GLY A 63 12.66 4.31 -3.66
C GLY A 63 13.19 2.99 -3.12
N THR A 64 14.43 2.70 -3.47
CA THR A 64 15.17 1.54 -2.97
C THR A 64 16.51 2.03 -2.43
N VAL A 65 16.82 1.64 -1.21
CA VAL A 65 18.08 2.02 -0.56
C VAL A 65 18.85 0.78 -0.12
N PRO A 66 20.19 0.82 -0.16
CA PRO A 66 20.98 -0.24 0.44
C PRO A 66 20.86 -0.19 1.97
N GLY A 67 21.00 -1.34 2.62
CA GLY A 67 20.94 -1.45 4.06
C GLY A 67 21.70 -2.67 4.55
N ALA A 68 21.62 -2.90 5.86
CA ALA A 68 22.16 -4.09 6.50
C ALA A 68 21.10 -4.69 7.39
N PHE A 69 21.04 -6.02 7.42
CA PHE A 69 20.14 -6.77 8.28
C PHE A 69 20.85 -8.01 8.78
N GLY A 70 21.03 -8.11 10.11
CA GLY A 70 21.73 -9.24 10.69
C GLY A 70 23.16 -9.45 10.21
N GLY A 71 23.87 -8.37 9.81
CA GLY A 71 25.23 -8.43 9.28
C GLY A 71 25.32 -8.72 7.78
N PHE A 72 24.19 -8.83 7.09
CA PHE A 72 24.12 -9.05 5.65
C PHE A 72 23.71 -7.79 4.92
N ASP A 73 24.24 -7.61 3.70
CA ASP A 73 23.80 -6.55 2.80
C ASP A 73 22.40 -6.89 2.27
N VAL A 74 21.53 -5.89 2.29
CA VAL A 74 20.15 -6.02 1.84
C VAL A 74 19.76 -4.80 1.01
N TRP A 75 18.67 -4.95 0.24
CA TRP A 75 17.99 -3.83 -0.41
C TRP A 75 16.67 -3.57 0.33
N LYS A 76 16.42 -2.32 0.66
CA LYS A 76 15.16 -1.89 1.29
C LYS A 76 14.34 -1.13 0.26
N HIS A 77 13.26 -1.76 -0.18
CA HIS A 77 12.30 -1.16 -1.11
C HIS A 77 11.20 -0.48 -0.31
N GLN A 78 11.01 0.80 -0.57
CA GLN A 78 10.01 1.61 0.11
C GLN A 78 8.81 1.80 -0.81
N VAL A 79 7.65 1.37 -0.35
CA VAL A 79 6.38 1.49 -1.06
C VAL A 79 5.39 2.17 -0.12
N THR A 80 4.58 3.07 -0.64
CA THR A 80 3.51 3.70 0.13
C THR A 80 2.17 3.32 -0.47
N LEU A 81 1.23 2.90 0.38
CA LEU A 81 -0.17 2.79 0.02
C LEU A 81 -0.87 4.10 0.36
N TYR A 82 -1.56 4.68 -0.62
CA TYR A 82 -2.44 5.81 -0.44
C TYR A 82 -3.86 5.31 -0.39
N LEU A 83 -4.56 5.64 0.70
CA LEU A 83 -5.93 5.21 0.94
C LEU A 83 -6.86 6.41 0.85
N ARG A 84 -7.89 6.32 0.03
CA ARG A 84 -8.96 7.33 -0.04
C ARG A 84 -10.31 6.68 0.16
N THR A 85 -11.14 7.29 0.99
CA THR A 85 -12.55 6.92 1.19
C THR A 85 -13.45 8.12 0.95
N ARG A 86 -14.77 7.92 1.03
CA ARG A 86 -15.75 9.01 0.99
C ARG A 86 -15.84 9.77 2.31
N GLU A 87 -15.18 9.26 3.35
CA GLU A 87 -15.18 9.86 4.68
C GLU A 87 -14.28 11.10 4.69
N THR A 88 -14.71 12.15 5.42
CA THR A 88 -13.90 13.34 5.66
C THR A 88 -13.38 13.35 7.09
N PHE A 89 -12.38 14.18 7.37
CA PHE A 89 -11.82 14.29 8.73
C PHE A 89 -12.60 15.26 9.63
N ASP A 90 -13.63 15.89 9.13
CA ASP A 90 -14.43 16.86 9.87
C ASP A 90 -15.33 16.16 10.87
N GLY A 91 -15.00 16.29 12.17
CA GLY A 91 -15.83 15.86 13.28
C GLY A 91 -15.48 14.49 13.83
N ASP A 92 -15.98 13.43 13.23
CA ASP A 92 -15.85 12.08 13.78
C ASP A 92 -14.49 11.43 13.47
N PRO A 93 -14.07 10.42 14.27
CA PRO A 93 -12.88 9.65 13.97
C PRO A 93 -12.99 8.97 12.57
N PRO A 94 -11.90 8.89 11.80
CA PRO A 94 -11.93 8.33 10.44
C PRO A 94 -12.05 6.80 10.45
N THR A 95 -13.23 6.30 10.73
CA THR A 95 -13.53 4.88 10.95
C THR A 95 -13.29 4.03 9.70
N ALA A 96 -13.65 4.55 8.52
CA ALA A 96 -13.48 3.82 7.27
C ALA A 96 -12.00 3.61 6.96
N TYR A 97 -11.16 4.61 7.18
CA TYR A 97 -9.72 4.49 7.01
C TYR A 97 -9.11 3.49 7.97
N TYR A 98 -9.53 3.51 9.23
CA TYR A 98 -9.07 2.55 10.23
C TYR A 98 -9.47 1.12 9.86
N ARG A 99 -10.67 0.92 9.33
CA ARG A 99 -11.12 -0.38 8.85
C ARG A 99 -10.28 -0.88 7.68
N LEU A 100 -9.97 -0.02 6.70
CA LEU A 100 -9.08 -0.37 5.60
C LEU A 100 -7.69 -0.78 6.10
N PHE A 101 -7.15 -0.02 7.03
CA PHE A 101 -5.84 -0.34 7.61
C PHE A 101 -5.84 -1.71 8.31
N ARG A 102 -6.89 -2.04 9.05
CA ARG A 102 -7.02 -3.36 9.68
C ARG A 102 -7.12 -4.47 8.65
N LEU A 103 -7.88 -4.28 7.59
CA LEU A 103 -8.00 -5.27 6.52
C LEU A 103 -6.65 -5.49 5.83
N ILE A 104 -5.91 -4.45 5.57
CA ILE A 104 -4.58 -4.52 4.96
C ILE A 104 -3.59 -5.23 5.88
N THR A 105 -3.56 -4.91 7.17
CA THR A 105 -2.55 -5.42 8.09
C THR A 105 -2.85 -6.81 8.63
N LYS A 106 -4.10 -7.10 8.95
CA LYS A 106 -4.49 -8.32 9.68
C LYS A 106 -5.38 -9.26 8.88
N GLY A 107 -5.98 -8.77 7.79
CA GLY A 107 -7.08 -9.49 7.15
C GLY A 107 -8.30 -9.57 8.08
N GLU A 108 -9.40 -10.07 7.56
CA GLU A 108 -10.57 -10.39 8.38
C GLU A 108 -10.49 -11.86 8.80
N PRO A 109 -10.91 -12.19 10.05
CA PRO A 109 -10.89 -13.58 10.52
C PRO A 109 -11.69 -14.56 9.64
N ALA A 110 -12.72 -14.04 8.97
CA ALA A 110 -13.58 -14.85 8.11
C ALA A 110 -12.95 -15.15 6.74
N SER A 111 -12.01 -14.34 6.26
CA SER A 111 -11.41 -14.52 4.94
C SER A 111 -10.21 -15.47 4.94
N ALA A 112 -9.77 -15.96 6.09
CA ALA A 112 -8.55 -16.76 6.25
C ALA A 112 -7.35 -16.12 5.50
N GLY A 113 -7.45 -14.81 5.31
CA GLY A 113 -6.58 -14.11 4.39
C GLY A 113 -5.23 -13.84 4.96
N ILE A 114 -4.42 -13.52 4.09
CA ILE A 114 -3.05 -13.12 4.20
C ILE A 114 -2.98 -11.96 5.20
N ALA A 115 -2.56 -12.25 6.42
CA ALA A 115 -2.14 -11.20 7.32
C ALA A 115 -0.89 -10.57 6.70
N MET A 116 -1.02 -9.36 6.18
CA MET A 116 0.08 -8.67 5.48
C MET A 116 1.34 -8.59 6.34
N LEU A 117 1.19 -8.50 7.66
CA LEU A 117 2.31 -8.51 8.61
C LEU A 117 3.19 -9.76 8.55
N ASN A 118 2.63 -10.89 8.09
CA ASN A 118 3.36 -12.15 8.01
C ASN A 118 3.52 -12.64 6.56
N ALA A 119 3.10 -11.84 5.59
CA ALA A 119 3.18 -12.20 4.19
C ALA A 119 4.44 -11.62 3.54
N THR A 120 4.91 -12.30 2.51
CA THR A 120 5.98 -11.81 1.66
C THR A 120 5.47 -11.56 0.25
N VAL A 121 5.92 -10.49 -0.37
CA VAL A 121 5.57 -10.17 -1.77
C VAL A 121 6.42 -10.92 -2.77
N HIS A 122 7.54 -11.49 -2.33
CA HIS A 122 8.48 -12.21 -3.17
C HIS A 122 9.29 -13.19 -2.33
N PRO A 123 9.66 -14.38 -2.86
CA PRO A 123 10.44 -15.36 -2.12
C PRO A 123 11.79 -14.85 -1.59
N SER A 124 12.37 -13.84 -2.26
CA SER A 124 13.64 -13.24 -1.84
C SER A 124 13.50 -12.09 -0.86
N CYS A 125 12.29 -11.80 -0.38
CA CYS A 125 12.02 -10.75 0.58
C CYS A 125 11.61 -11.32 1.94
N TYR A 126 11.97 -10.61 3.01
CA TYR A 126 11.42 -10.84 4.33
C TYR A 126 9.95 -10.37 4.39
N PRO A 127 9.19 -10.78 5.42
CA PRO A 127 7.86 -10.22 5.66
C PRO A 127 7.88 -8.70 5.70
N MET A 128 6.80 -8.10 5.23
CA MET A 128 6.67 -6.65 5.15
C MET A 128 6.74 -5.98 6.51
N ASP A 129 7.38 -4.83 6.57
CA ASP A 129 7.33 -3.93 7.72
C ASP A 129 6.33 -2.82 7.44
N LEU A 130 5.28 -2.74 8.28
CA LEU A 130 4.23 -1.73 8.22
C LEU A 130 4.22 -0.96 9.54
N PRO A 131 4.96 0.16 9.63
CA PRO A 131 5.08 0.90 10.90
C PRO A 131 3.79 1.59 11.33
N GLY A 132 2.84 1.83 10.43
CA GLY A 132 1.58 2.45 10.81
C GLY A 132 0.85 3.13 9.66
N ILE A 133 -0.10 3.97 10.02
CA ILE A 133 -0.92 4.74 9.11
C ILE A 133 -0.83 6.22 9.48
N GLN A 134 -0.72 7.10 8.50
CA GLN A 134 -0.62 8.54 8.68
C GLN A 134 -1.74 9.27 7.95
N ARG A 135 -2.34 10.23 8.64
CA ARG A 135 -3.36 11.11 8.10
C ARG A 135 -2.73 12.25 7.32
N GLN A 136 -3.26 12.54 6.13
CA GLN A 136 -2.80 13.60 5.26
C GLN A 136 -3.97 14.34 4.63
N THR A 137 -3.72 15.59 4.24
CA THR A 137 -4.64 16.39 3.46
C THR A 137 -3.86 16.98 2.29
N ASP A 138 -4.39 16.88 1.06
CA ASP A 138 -3.71 17.45 -0.10
C ASP A 138 -3.86 18.98 -0.16
N ALA A 139 -3.18 19.63 -1.12
CA ALA A 139 -3.16 21.08 -1.27
C ALA A 139 -4.56 21.69 -1.53
N GLU A 140 -5.51 20.87 -1.97
CA GLU A 140 -6.89 21.29 -2.28
C GLU A 140 -7.89 20.87 -1.20
N GLY A 141 -7.41 20.35 -0.06
CA GLY A 141 -8.23 20.00 1.08
C GLY A 141 -8.86 18.62 1.03
N LEU A 142 -8.43 17.74 0.12
CA LEU A 142 -8.90 16.35 0.09
C LEU A 142 -8.12 15.48 1.07
N ASP A 143 -8.86 14.72 1.86
CA ASP A 143 -8.30 13.86 2.90
C ASP A 143 -7.90 12.49 2.35
N TYR A 144 -6.77 11.96 2.83
CA TYR A 144 -6.31 10.61 2.53
C TYR A 144 -5.40 10.09 3.64
N PHE A 145 -5.08 8.79 3.59
CA PHE A 145 -4.11 8.20 4.50
C PHE A 145 -2.95 7.58 3.72
N GLU A 146 -1.78 7.58 4.35
CA GLU A 146 -0.58 6.93 3.87
C GLU A 146 -0.23 5.74 4.78
N VAL A 147 0.07 4.61 4.16
CA VAL A 147 0.61 3.43 4.85
C VAL A 147 1.98 3.12 4.25
N PRO A 148 3.06 3.53 4.89
CA PRO A 148 4.40 3.18 4.42
C PRO A 148 4.70 1.70 4.67
N ILE A 149 5.32 1.06 3.69
CA ILE A 149 5.69 -0.35 3.73
C ILE A 149 7.14 -0.47 3.31
N THR A 150 7.91 -1.27 4.02
CA THR A 150 9.28 -1.61 3.63
C THR A 150 9.36 -3.11 3.33
N PHE A 151 9.88 -3.43 2.13
CA PHE A 151 10.26 -4.78 1.76
C PHE A 151 11.77 -4.90 1.83
N THR A 152 12.24 -5.84 2.62
CA THR A 152 13.68 -6.09 2.75
C THR A 152 14.03 -7.30 1.88
N GLU A 153 14.75 -7.04 0.79
CA GLU A 153 15.26 -8.06 -0.11
C GLU A 153 16.64 -8.52 0.36
N ILE A 154 16.83 -9.84 0.40
CA ILE A 154 18.12 -10.44 0.70
C ILE A 154 19.03 -10.13 -0.48
N GLY A 155 20.16 -9.45 -0.23
CA GLY A 155 21.09 -9.10 -1.26
C GLY A 155 21.74 -10.34 -1.87
N ASP A 156 21.83 -10.36 -3.19
CA ASP A 156 22.73 -11.26 -3.88
C ASP A 156 24.13 -10.66 -3.79
N ASP A 157 25.08 -11.48 -3.52
CA ASP A 157 26.50 -11.11 -3.43
C ASP A 157 27.05 -10.49 -4.72
#